data_b60b64b58fe1acc575a378aa903549f2
#
_entry.id   b60b64b58fe1acc575a378aa903549f2
#
_cell.length_a   1.000
_cell.length_b   1.000
_cell.length_c   1.000
_cell.angle_alpha   90.00
_cell.angle_beta   90.00
_cell.angle_gamma   90.00
#
_symmetry.space_group_name_H-M   'P 1'
#
loop_
_entity.id
_entity.type
_entity.pdbx_description
1 polymer ?
#
loop_
_entity_poly.entity_id
_entity_poly.type
_entity_poly.pdbx_seq_one_letter_code
_entity_poly.pdbx_strand_id
1 'polypeptide(L)'
;FDRKRATVLLAEGADGSSMTRTINLENALDDALVAYGQNGEMLRPENGYPLRLVVPGVQGVSWVKWLRRLEVGDKPWATKDEVAHYVDLMPDGTHRQYTSIQEAKSVITAPSGGQKLLKQGYHDITGLAWSGRGTVEKVEVSVDGGRNWRPARLERPILHKALTRFHFDWVWQGEEALLQSRVTDSTGYIQPSRAQLVEIRGT
;
A
#
# COMPACT_ATOMS: atom_id res chain seq x y z
N PHE A 1 2.40 -30.37 -1.26
CA PHE A 1 1.74 -29.89 -2.49
C PHE A 1 2.68 -29.94 -3.69
N ASP A 2 2.13 -30.01 -4.89
CA ASP A 2 2.91 -30.00 -6.14
C ASP A 2 3.36 -28.56 -6.46
N ARG A 3 4.63 -28.27 -6.24
CA ARG A 3 5.22 -26.93 -6.47
C ARG A 3 5.18 -26.47 -7.93
N LYS A 4 5.06 -27.40 -8.90
CA LYS A 4 5.00 -27.04 -10.32
C LYS A 4 3.62 -26.56 -10.75
N ARG A 5 2.57 -26.98 -10.02
CA ARG A 5 1.18 -26.62 -10.33
C ARG A 5 0.64 -25.53 -9.42
N ALA A 6 1.19 -25.42 -8.21
CA ALA A 6 0.71 -24.49 -7.21
C ALA A 6 1.02 -23.03 -7.60
N THR A 7 0.00 -22.18 -7.61
CA THR A 7 0.11 -20.76 -7.97
C THR A 7 -0.43 -19.81 -6.90
N VAL A 8 -1.29 -20.31 -6.00
CA VAL A 8 -2.00 -19.48 -5.03
C VAL A 8 -2.08 -20.14 -3.66
N LEU A 9 -2.21 -19.31 -2.64
CA LEU A 9 -2.50 -19.66 -1.26
C LEU A 9 -3.83 -19.04 -0.85
N LEU A 10 -4.80 -19.86 -0.43
CA LEU A 10 -6.00 -19.40 0.25
C LEU A 10 -5.70 -19.27 1.75
N ALA A 11 -6.01 -18.13 2.33
CA ALA A 11 -5.99 -17.89 3.76
C ALA A 11 -7.42 -17.63 4.27
N GLU A 12 -7.81 -18.32 5.35
CA GLU A 12 -9.15 -18.23 5.93
C GLU A 12 -9.09 -17.88 7.41
N GLY A 13 -9.91 -16.91 7.83
CA GLY A 13 -10.09 -16.50 9.22
C GLY A 13 -11.20 -17.27 9.92
N ALA A 14 -11.15 -17.32 11.27
CA ALA A 14 -12.16 -17.92 12.12
C ALA A 14 -13.22 -16.91 12.60
N ASP A 15 -13.28 -15.74 11.97
CA ASP A 15 -14.29 -14.72 12.27
C ASP A 15 -15.68 -15.12 11.76
N GLY A 16 -16.72 -14.40 12.20
CA GLY A 16 -18.11 -14.71 11.85
C GLY A 16 -18.43 -14.62 10.35
N SER A 17 -17.63 -13.90 9.56
CA SER A 17 -17.75 -13.84 8.10
C SER A 17 -16.94 -14.90 7.37
N SER A 18 -16.11 -15.67 8.08
CA SER A 18 -15.16 -16.64 7.51
C SER A 18 -14.33 -15.99 6.38
N MET A 19 -13.80 -14.82 6.68
CA MET A 19 -13.06 -14.01 5.70
C MET A 19 -11.96 -14.81 5.03
N THR A 20 -12.00 -14.91 3.72
CA THR A 20 -11.01 -15.63 2.92
C THR A 20 -10.34 -14.71 1.92
N ARG A 21 -9.05 -14.95 1.68
CA ARG A 21 -8.27 -14.22 0.69
C ARG A 21 -7.36 -15.16 -0.09
N THR A 22 -7.30 -14.90 -1.39
CA THR A 22 -6.37 -15.57 -2.29
C THR A 22 -5.11 -14.73 -2.43
N ILE A 23 -3.96 -15.32 -2.16
CA ILE A 23 -2.65 -14.67 -2.19
C ILE A 23 -1.81 -15.38 -3.25
N ASN A 24 -1.07 -14.63 -4.05
CA ASN A 24 -0.10 -15.22 -4.96
C ASN A 24 0.92 -16.04 -4.15
N LEU A 25 1.13 -17.29 -4.53
CA LEU A 25 1.99 -18.21 -3.79
C LEU A 25 3.45 -17.74 -3.76
N GLU A 26 3.93 -17.12 -4.83
CA GLU A 26 5.27 -16.55 -4.88
C GLU A 26 5.47 -15.49 -3.80
N ASN A 27 4.52 -14.56 -3.65
CA ASN A 27 4.55 -13.57 -2.58
C ASN A 27 4.43 -14.21 -1.19
N ALA A 28 3.63 -15.25 -1.05
CA ALA A 28 3.47 -15.96 0.21
C ALA A 28 4.74 -16.73 0.63
N LEU A 29 5.53 -17.19 -0.33
CA LEU A 29 6.78 -17.92 -0.08
C LEU A 29 8.00 -17.00 0.06
N ASP A 30 7.89 -15.71 -0.30
CA ASP A 30 8.99 -14.74 -0.20
C ASP A 30 9.19 -14.31 1.27
N ASP A 31 8.25 -13.56 1.82
CA ASP A 31 8.41 -12.94 3.13
C ASP A 31 7.13 -12.94 3.99
N ALA A 32 6.12 -13.74 3.64
CA ALA A 32 4.92 -13.84 4.45
C ALA A 32 5.19 -14.53 5.80
N LEU A 33 4.52 -14.06 6.83
CA LEU A 33 4.64 -14.54 8.20
C LEU A 33 3.30 -15.02 8.75
N VAL A 34 3.31 -16.10 9.50
CA VAL A 34 2.23 -16.44 10.44
C VAL A 34 2.64 -15.87 11.80
N ALA A 35 2.07 -14.72 12.14
CA ALA A 35 2.43 -13.99 13.35
C ALA A 35 1.55 -14.43 14.53
N TYR A 36 2.16 -14.59 15.70
CA TYR A 36 1.52 -14.84 16.98
C TYR A 36 1.78 -13.71 18.00
N GLY A 37 2.66 -12.79 17.69
CA GLY A 37 3.02 -11.65 18.52
C GLY A 37 3.27 -10.39 17.70
N GLN A 38 3.25 -9.24 18.36
CA GLN A 38 3.50 -7.92 17.79
C GLN A 38 4.14 -7.02 18.83
N ASN A 39 5.24 -6.33 18.48
CA ASN A 39 5.91 -5.36 19.36
C ASN A 39 6.31 -5.95 20.74
N GLY A 40 6.73 -7.21 20.78
CA GLY A 40 7.19 -7.88 22.02
C GLY A 40 6.08 -8.45 22.91
N GLU A 41 4.81 -8.40 22.49
CA GLU A 41 3.68 -9.00 23.21
C GLU A 41 2.87 -9.94 22.29
N MET A 42 2.01 -10.75 22.87
CA MET A 42 1.06 -11.58 22.12
C MET A 42 0.11 -10.69 21.34
N LEU A 43 -0.38 -11.19 20.19
CA LEU A 43 -1.43 -10.49 19.44
C LEU A 43 -2.65 -10.24 20.34
N ARG A 44 -3.22 -9.04 20.24
CA ARG A 44 -4.50 -8.74 20.88
C ARG A 44 -5.66 -9.34 20.07
N PRO A 45 -6.81 -9.61 20.68
CA PRO A 45 -7.99 -10.15 19.96
C PRO A 45 -8.34 -9.35 18.70
N GLU A 46 -8.38 -8.03 18.79
CA GLU A 46 -8.67 -7.12 17.67
C GLU A 46 -7.61 -7.16 16.57
N ASN A 47 -6.39 -7.58 16.89
CA ASN A 47 -5.28 -7.72 15.94
C ASN A 47 -5.17 -9.13 15.35
N GLY A 48 -6.05 -10.05 15.75
CA GLY A 48 -6.14 -11.40 15.19
C GLY A 48 -5.55 -12.51 16.04
N TYR A 49 -5.50 -12.37 17.40
CA TYR A 49 -5.13 -13.47 18.30
C TYR A 49 -5.94 -14.74 17.99
N PRO A 50 -5.38 -15.98 18.03
CA PRO A 50 -3.98 -16.28 18.38
C PRO A 50 -3.00 -16.16 17.21
N LEU A 51 -3.46 -16.21 15.96
CA LEU A 51 -2.61 -16.19 14.77
C LEU A 51 -3.17 -15.27 13.70
N ARG A 52 -2.30 -14.57 13.02
CA ARG A 52 -2.66 -13.84 11.81
C ARG A 52 -1.64 -14.04 10.69
N LEU A 53 -2.09 -13.88 9.47
CA LEU A 53 -1.22 -13.80 8.32
C LEU A 53 -0.72 -12.35 8.15
N VAL A 54 0.56 -12.18 7.84
CA VAL A 54 1.20 -10.92 7.45
C VAL A 54 1.87 -11.16 6.10
N VAL A 55 1.50 -10.35 5.10
CA VAL A 55 2.05 -10.46 3.74
C VAL A 55 2.61 -9.09 3.35
N PRO A 56 3.90 -8.82 3.61
CA PRO A 56 4.51 -7.53 3.32
C PRO A 56 4.32 -7.10 1.87
N GLY A 57 4.06 -5.81 1.66
CA GLY A 57 3.84 -5.25 0.33
C GLY A 57 2.47 -5.50 -0.30
N VAL A 58 1.63 -6.35 0.29
CA VAL A 58 0.26 -6.63 -0.16
C VAL A 58 -0.73 -5.82 0.68
N GLN A 59 -1.88 -5.48 0.11
CA GLN A 59 -2.91 -4.73 0.83
C GLN A 59 -3.32 -5.43 2.13
N GLY A 60 -3.53 -4.64 3.20
CA GLY A 60 -3.82 -5.14 4.54
C GLY A 60 -5.05 -6.05 4.65
N VAL A 61 -5.98 -5.96 3.71
CA VAL A 61 -7.13 -6.86 3.62
C VAL A 61 -6.73 -8.32 3.41
N SER A 62 -5.57 -8.56 2.80
CA SER A 62 -5.01 -9.92 2.61
C SER A 62 -4.25 -10.44 3.84
N TRP A 63 -4.09 -9.62 4.88
CA TRP A 63 -3.43 -10.00 6.13
C TRP A 63 -4.45 -10.61 7.08
N VAL A 64 -4.94 -11.80 6.75
CA VAL A 64 -6.07 -12.46 7.42
C VAL A 64 -5.82 -12.62 8.91
N LYS A 65 -6.72 -12.05 9.73
CA LYS A 65 -6.75 -12.19 11.20
C LYS A 65 -7.45 -13.48 11.60
N TRP A 66 -7.19 -13.92 12.85
CA TRP A 66 -7.78 -15.17 13.40
C TRP A 66 -7.59 -16.35 12.46
N LEU A 67 -6.36 -16.47 11.92
CA LEU A 67 -6.03 -17.45 10.91
C LEU A 67 -6.33 -18.88 11.38
N ARG A 68 -7.15 -19.59 10.62
CA ARG A 68 -7.52 -20.97 10.91
C ARG A 68 -7.12 -21.98 9.84
N ARG A 69 -6.98 -21.51 8.59
CA ARG A 69 -6.70 -22.40 7.45
C ARG A 69 -5.82 -21.72 6.42
N LEU A 70 -4.88 -22.51 5.91
CA LEU A 70 -4.11 -22.20 4.70
C LEU A 70 -4.27 -23.37 3.73
N GLU A 71 -4.59 -23.07 2.48
CA GLU A 71 -4.73 -24.06 1.43
C GLU A 71 -4.01 -23.61 0.16
N VAL A 72 -3.22 -24.52 -0.44
CA VAL A 72 -2.49 -24.25 -1.66
C VAL A 72 -3.29 -24.76 -2.85
N GLY A 73 -3.41 -23.94 -3.89
CA GLY A 73 -4.14 -24.27 -5.13
C GLY A 73 -3.39 -23.92 -6.38
N ASP A 74 -3.92 -24.42 -7.50
CA ASP A 74 -3.37 -24.19 -8.85
C ASP A 74 -4.10 -23.08 -9.62
N LYS A 75 -5.16 -22.52 -9.03
CA LYS A 75 -5.93 -21.40 -9.57
C LYS A 75 -6.58 -20.59 -8.44
N PRO A 76 -6.86 -19.29 -8.65
CA PRO A 76 -7.55 -18.46 -7.66
C PRO A 76 -8.94 -19.01 -7.31
N TRP A 77 -9.30 -18.88 -6.03
CA TRP A 77 -10.68 -19.06 -5.59
C TRP A 77 -11.45 -17.75 -5.78
N ALA A 78 -12.66 -17.84 -6.30
CA ALA A 78 -13.57 -16.72 -6.36
C ALA A 78 -14.25 -16.54 -5.00
N THR A 79 -13.53 -16.00 -4.02
CA THR A 79 -14.10 -15.76 -2.70
C THR A 79 -15.12 -14.64 -2.75
N LYS A 80 -16.16 -14.70 -1.92
CA LYS A 80 -17.30 -13.76 -1.94
C LYS A 80 -16.83 -12.29 -1.88
N ASP A 81 -15.98 -11.98 -0.90
CA ASP A 81 -15.56 -10.59 -0.68
C ASP A 81 -14.60 -10.09 -1.76
N GLU A 82 -13.73 -10.96 -2.27
CA GLU A 82 -12.82 -10.60 -3.37
C GLU A 82 -13.59 -10.23 -4.63
N VAL A 83 -14.59 -11.04 -5.00
CA VAL A 83 -15.40 -10.80 -6.18
C VAL A 83 -16.32 -9.59 -6.02
N ALA A 84 -16.86 -9.38 -4.82
CA ALA A 84 -17.82 -8.30 -4.57
C ALA A 84 -17.19 -6.92 -4.40
N HIS A 85 -15.96 -6.84 -3.84
CA HIS A 85 -15.42 -5.57 -3.37
C HIS A 85 -13.99 -5.26 -3.84
N TYR A 86 -13.30 -6.24 -4.43
CA TYR A 86 -11.87 -6.09 -4.76
C TYR A 86 -11.56 -6.47 -6.22
N VAL A 87 -12.44 -6.08 -7.11
CA VAL A 87 -12.32 -6.29 -8.55
C VAL A 87 -12.65 -4.99 -9.27
N ASP A 88 -11.74 -4.53 -10.14
CA ASP A 88 -11.98 -3.43 -11.06
C ASP A 88 -12.48 -3.99 -12.41
N LEU A 89 -13.55 -3.40 -12.96
CA LEU A 89 -13.93 -3.62 -14.35
C LEU A 89 -13.06 -2.70 -15.21
N MET A 90 -12.29 -3.31 -16.11
CA MET A 90 -11.43 -2.58 -17.02
C MET A 90 -12.22 -2.08 -18.25
N PRO A 91 -11.73 -1.04 -18.96
CA PRO A 91 -12.38 -0.52 -20.17
C PRO A 91 -12.58 -1.54 -21.30
N ASP A 92 -11.74 -2.57 -21.35
CA ASP A 92 -11.83 -3.68 -22.32
C ASP A 92 -12.83 -4.77 -21.91
N GLY A 93 -13.55 -4.60 -20.79
CA GLY A 93 -14.52 -5.55 -20.26
C GLY A 93 -13.88 -6.69 -19.43
N THR A 94 -12.57 -6.72 -19.25
CA THR A 94 -11.91 -7.67 -18.36
C THR A 94 -12.05 -7.26 -16.89
N HIS A 95 -11.84 -8.22 -15.98
CA HIS A 95 -11.86 -7.98 -14.55
C HIS A 95 -10.44 -8.05 -13.99
N ARG A 96 -10.02 -7.01 -13.30
CA ARG A 96 -8.73 -6.96 -12.62
C ARG A 96 -8.93 -7.08 -11.12
N GLN A 97 -8.43 -8.15 -10.53
CA GLN A 97 -8.30 -8.24 -9.08
C GLN A 97 -7.13 -7.37 -8.61
N TYR A 98 -7.38 -6.42 -7.71
CA TYR A 98 -6.37 -5.46 -7.27
C TYR A 98 -5.96 -5.57 -5.79
N THR A 99 -6.35 -6.63 -5.11
CA THR A 99 -5.83 -6.97 -3.77
C THR A 99 -4.41 -7.53 -3.79
N SER A 100 -3.68 -7.22 -4.86
CA SER A 100 -2.31 -7.63 -5.08
C SER A 100 -1.31 -6.68 -4.38
N ILE A 101 -0.07 -6.69 -4.86
CA ILE A 101 1.00 -5.84 -4.36
C ILE A 101 0.60 -4.36 -4.45
N GLN A 102 0.82 -3.61 -3.37
CA GLN A 102 0.60 -2.17 -3.32
C GLN A 102 1.55 -1.45 -4.26
N GLU A 103 1.01 -0.65 -5.16
CA GLU A 103 1.81 0.24 -5.99
C GLU A 103 2.49 1.32 -5.13
N ALA A 104 3.62 1.83 -5.62
CA ALA A 104 4.29 2.93 -4.95
C ALA A 104 3.36 4.14 -4.85
N LYS A 105 3.22 4.69 -3.65
CA LYS A 105 2.34 5.80 -3.34
C LYS A 105 2.95 6.70 -2.28
N SER A 106 2.67 7.99 -2.38
CA SER A 106 2.98 8.98 -1.36
C SER A 106 1.76 9.81 -1.02
N VAL A 107 1.73 10.33 0.20
CA VAL A 107 0.69 11.22 0.70
C VAL A 107 1.32 12.29 1.58
N ILE A 108 0.92 13.55 1.37
CA ILE A 108 1.26 14.66 2.26
C ILE A 108 0.37 14.56 3.49
N THR A 109 0.97 14.58 4.68
CA THR A 109 0.28 14.51 5.97
C THR A 109 0.23 15.86 6.69
N ALA A 110 1.15 16.77 6.37
CA ALA A 110 1.13 18.15 6.83
C ALA A 110 1.73 19.09 5.74
N PRO A 111 1.08 20.22 5.42
CA PRO A 111 -0.25 20.59 5.89
C PRO A 111 -1.33 19.62 5.37
N SER A 112 -2.28 19.27 6.22
CA SER A 112 -3.41 18.40 5.87
C SER A 112 -4.64 19.20 5.46
N GLY A 113 -5.64 18.55 4.87
CA GLY A 113 -6.93 19.18 4.55
C GLY A 113 -7.56 19.80 5.80
N GLY A 114 -8.04 21.03 5.67
CA GLY A 114 -8.59 21.81 6.80
C GLY A 114 -7.56 22.52 7.69
N GLN A 115 -6.28 22.21 7.58
CA GLN A 115 -5.23 22.95 8.27
C GLN A 115 -5.04 24.33 7.60
N LYS A 116 -4.98 25.38 8.43
CA LYS A 116 -4.72 26.75 7.96
C LYS A 116 -3.28 27.14 8.29
N LEU A 117 -2.54 27.57 7.30
CA LEU A 117 -1.25 28.22 7.50
C LEU A 117 -1.49 29.68 7.91
N LEU A 118 -1.08 30.04 9.13
CA LEU A 118 -1.40 31.36 9.70
C LEU A 118 -0.39 32.46 9.32
N LYS A 119 0.80 32.07 8.91
CA LYS A 119 1.91 33.00 8.60
C LYS A 119 2.67 32.56 7.38
N GLN A 120 3.08 33.53 6.58
CA GLN A 120 4.08 33.34 5.53
C GLN A 120 5.43 32.95 6.13
N GLY A 121 6.28 32.37 5.34
CA GLY A 121 7.63 31.97 5.73
C GLY A 121 7.87 30.47 5.61
N TYR A 122 8.76 29.96 6.43
CA TYR A 122 9.19 28.57 6.37
C TYR A 122 8.10 27.61 6.90
N HIS A 123 7.86 26.57 6.12
CA HIS A 123 6.99 25.43 6.48
C HIS A 123 7.68 24.13 6.08
N ASP A 124 7.58 23.12 6.93
CA ASP A 124 7.99 21.77 6.62
C ASP A 124 6.77 20.99 6.08
N ILE A 125 6.78 20.66 4.79
CA ILE A 125 5.79 19.75 4.21
C ILE A 125 6.23 18.33 4.53
N THR A 126 5.42 17.61 5.30
CA THR A 126 5.72 16.23 5.68
C THR A 126 4.74 15.25 5.09
N GLY A 127 5.20 14.01 4.90
CA GLY A 127 4.35 12.96 4.40
C GLY A 127 4.93 11.56 4.58
N LEU A 128 4.18 10.61 4.07
CA LEU A 128 4.55 9.20 4.06
C LEU A 128 4.58 8.68 2.63
N ALA A 129 5.53 7.81 2.33
CA ALA A 129 5.64 7.10 1.07
C ALA A 129 5.88 5.61 1.32
N TRP A 130 5.44 4.77 0.40
CA TRP A 130 5.63 3.32 0.46
C TRP A 130 5.61 2.69 -0.93
N SER A 131 6.12 1.49 -1.03
CA SER A 131 5.96 0.59 -2.16
C SER A 131 5.80 -0.84 -1.65
N GLY A 132 4.93 -1.61 -2.26
CA GLY A 132 4.81 -3.04 -2.01
C GLY A 132 5.84 -3.89 -2.76
N ARG A 133 6.63 -3.28 -3.66
CA ARG A 133 7.61 -3.98 -4.51
C ARG A 133 9.05 -3.79 -4.06
N GLY A 134 9.31 -2.74 -3.29
CA GLY A 134 10.69 -2.40 -2.95
C GLY A 134 10.81 -1.36 -1.85
N THR A 135 11.94 -0.67 -1.83
CA THR A 135 12.19 0.49 -0.98
C THR A 135 11.74 1.76 -1.67
N VAL A 136 11.40 2.77 -0.89
CA VAL A 136 11.24 4.14 -1.38
C VAL A 136 12.63 4.68 -1.76
N GLU A 137 12.83 5.01 -3.01
CA GLU A 137 14.11 5.53 -3.49
C GLU A 137 14.12 7.06 -3.49
N LYS A 138 13.04 7.66 -3.98
CA LYS A 138 12.90 9.10 -4.09
C LYS A 138 11.46 9.54 -3.86
N VAL A 139 11.28 10.65 -3.16
CA VAL A 139 10.02 11.39 -3.12
C VAL A 139 10.27 12.80 -3.65
N GLU A 140 9.39 13.28 -4.49
CA GLU A 140 9.41 14.65 -5.00
C GLU A 140 8.11 15.35 -4.60
N VAL A 141 8.23 16.63 -4.28
CA VAL A 141 7.10 17.49 -3.92
C VAL A 141 6.99 18.62 -4.92
N SER A 142 5.78 18.91 -5.31
CA SER A 142 5.40 20.10 -6.09
C SER A 142 4.51 20.98 -5.24
N VAL A 143 4.69 22.29 -5.32
CA VAL A 143 3.86 23.30 -4.67
C VAL A 143 3.00 24.09 -5.66
N ASP A 144 3.09 23.75 -6.94
CA ASP A 144 2.46 24.47 -8.05
C ASP A 144 1.59 23.58 -8.95
N GLY A 145 1.03 22.52 -8.38
CA GLY A 145 0.13 21.62 -9.09
C GLY A 145 0.81 20.65 -10.07
N GLY A 146 2.06 20.29 -9.80
CA GLY A 146 2.80 19.31 -10.58
C GLY A 146 3.57 19.89 -11.75
N ARG A 147 3.66 21.23 -11.87
CA ARG A 147 4.45 21.90 -12.93
C ARG A 147 5.95 21.77 -12.68
N ASN A 148 6.37 21.97 -11.42
CA ASN A 148 7.75 21.81 -11.00
C ASN A 148 7.84 20.83 -9.84
N TRP A 149 8.84 19.95 -9.87
CA TRP A 149 9.08 18.92 -8.87
C TRP A 149 10.46 19.09 -8.26
N ARG A 150 10.55 19.03 -6.95
CA ARG A 150 11.80 19.10 -6.20
C ARG A 150 11.92 17.93 -5.25
N PRO A 151 13.13 17.38 -5.03
CA PRO A 151 13.33 16.23 -4.16
C PRO A 151 13.04 16.59 -2.70
N ALA A 152 12.36 15.67 -2.00
CA ALA A 152 12.16 15.70 -0.57
C ALA A 152 13.24 14.89 0.15
N ARG A 153 13.53 15.24 1.39
CA ARG A 153 14.43 14.48 2.27
C ARG A 153 13.69 13.29 2.88
N LEU A 154 14.24 12.10 2.69
CA LEU A 154 13.70 10.88 3.31
C LEU A 154 14.29 10.68 4.71
N GLU A 155 13.43 10.29 5.66
CA GLU A 155 13.84 9.90 7.00
C GLU A 155 14.38 8.46 6.98
N ARG A 156 15.44 8.22 7.73
CA ARG A 156 16.05 6.90 7.83
C ARG A 156 15.64 6.17 9.13
N PRO A 157 15.60 4.84 9.17
CA PRO A 157 15.98 3.90 8.09
C PRO A 157 14.89 3.80 7.00
N ILE A 158 15.32 3.59 5.74
CA ILE A 158 14.44 3.26 4.63
C ILE A 158 14.42 1.74 4.51
N LEU A 159 13.27 1.13 4.79
CA LEU A 159 13.12 -0.31 4.83
C LEU A 159 12.32 -0.83 3.62
N HIS A 160 12.60 -2.08 3.24
CA HIS A 160 11.90 -2.78 2.16
C HIS A 160 10.41 -2.97 2.53
N LYS A 161 9.52 -2.66 1.59
CA LYS A 161 8.04 -2.81 1.75
C LYS A 161 7.49 -2.11 3.00
N ALA A 162 8.07 -0.98 3.40
CA ALA A 162 7.70 -0.26 4.61
C ALA A 162 7.42 1.23 4.34
N LEU A 163 6.69 1.84 5.27
CA LEU A 163 6.45 3.28 5.25
C LEU A 163 7.75 4.06 5.49
N THR A 164 7.99 5.05 4.67
CA THR A 164 9.10 6.00 4.79
C THR A 164 8.55 7.40 4.94
N ARG A 165 8.93 8.12 5.97
CA ARG A 165 8.57 9.52 6.16
C ARG A 165 9.45 10.39 5.27
N PHE A 166 8.86 11.47 4.73
CA PHE A 166 9.60 12.49 3.99
C PHE A 166 9.31 13.89 4.52
N HIS A 167 10.25 14.78 4.28
CA HIS A 167 10.24 16.20 4.64
C HIS A 167 10.63 17.04 3.44
N PHE A 168 9.95 18.17 3.27
CA PHE A 168 10.24 19.10 2.19
C PHE A 168 10.15 20.53 2.70
N ASP A 169 11.28 21.21 2.65
CA ASP A 169 11.40 22.61 3.07
C ASP A 169 10.71 23.54 2.05
N TRP A 170 9.72 24.27 2.49
CA TRP A 170 8.96 25.20 1.68
C TRP A 170 8.90 26.59 2.32
N VAL A 171 9.32 27.62 1.58
CA VAL A 171 9.15 29.01 1.95
C VAL A 171 7.92 29.54 1.23
N TRP A 172 6.81 29.58 1.95
CA TRP A 172 5.54 30.08 1.42
C TRP A 172 5.47 31.62 1.54
N GLN A 173 5.08 32.30 0.46
CA GLN A 173 5.00 33.77 0.41
C GLN A 173 3.55 34.29 0.41
N GLY A 174 2.56 33.42 0.65
CA GLY A 174 1.15 33.78 0.71
C GLY A 174 0.37 33.52 -0.57
N GLU A 175 1.01 32.99 -1.61
CA GLU A 175 0.39 32.61 -2.86
C GLU A 175 -0.52 31.38 -2.71
N GLU A 176 -1.51 31.24 -3.59
CA GLU A 176 -2.25 30.01 -3.73
C GLU A 176 -1.32 28.88 -4.16
N ALA A 177 -1.36 27.76 -3.47
CA ALA A 177 -0.48 26.63 -3.75
C ALA A 177 -1.27 25.31 -3.80
N LEU A 178 -1.02 24.50 -4.84
CA LEU A 178 -1.51 23.15 -4.95
C LEU A 178 -0.39 22.16 -4.68
N LEU A 179 -0.42 21.58 -3.47
CA LEU A 179 0.62 20.68 -3.00
C LEU A 179 0.39 19.27 -3.53
N GLN A 180 1.42 18.66 -4.09
CA GLN A 180 1.42 17.30 -4.59
C GLN A 180 2.71 16.58 -4.19
N SER A 181 2.64 15.28 -3.99
CA SER A 181 3.83 14.43 -3.84
C SER A 181 3.77 13.26 -4.82
N ARG A 182 4.93 12.80 -5.25
CA ARG A 182 5.10 11.55 -5.99
C ARG A 182 6.32 10.79 -5.50
N VAL A 183 6.21 9.47 -5.50
CA VAL A 183 7.31 8.57 -5.11
C VAL A 183 7.82 7.80 -6.31
N THR A 184 9.11 7.51 -6.30
CA THR A 184 9.77 6.50 -7.14
C THR A 184 10.31 5.42 -6.22
N ASP A 185 10.03 4.16 -6.52
CA ASP A 185 10.57 3.03 -5.77
C ASP A 185 11.81 2.43 -6.44
N SER A 186 12.46 1.49 -5.74
CA SER A 186 13.69 0.83 -6.21
C SER A 186 13.51 -0.05 -7.45
N THR A 187 12.28 -0.30 -7.90
CA THR A 187 11.99 -0.97 -9.18
C THR A 187 11.93 0.01 -10.35
N GLY A 188 12.04 1.32 -10.08
CA GLY A 188 11.90 2.39 -11.06
C GLY A 188 10.44 2.79 -11.31
N TYR A 189 9.48 2.20 -10.61
CA TYR A 189 8.08 2.59 -10.74
C TYR A 189 7.86 3.98 -10.13
N ILE A 190 7.23 4.86 -10.91
CA ILE A 190 6.88 6.22 -10.49
C ILE A 190 5.38 6.28 -10.25
N GLN A 191 4.98 6.83 -9.11
CA GLN A 191 3.58 7.05 -8.80
C GLN A 191 2.92 7.91 -9.90
N PRO A 192 1.86 7.39 -10.57
CA PRO A 192 1.16 8.14 -11.60
C PRO A 192 0.31 9.27 -11.01
N SER A 193 0.05 10.28 -11.80
CA SER A 193 -0.95 11.29 -11.49
C SER A 193 -2.36 10.69 -11.52
N ARG A 194 -3.34 11.40 -10.92
CA ARG A 194 -4.74 10.99 -11.01
C ARG A 194 -5.23 10.86 -12.46
N ALA A 195 -4.85 11.80 -13.33
CA ALA A 195 -5.24 11.77 -14.74
C ALA A 195 -4.71 10.50 -15.44
N GLN A 196 -3.43 10.16 -15.22
CA GLN A 196 -2.85 8.92 -15.76
C GLN A 196 -3.52 7.65 -15.20
N LEU A 197 -3.90 7.64 -13.90
CA LEU A 197 -4.64 6.51 -13.34
C LEU A 197 -6.04 6.36 -13.97
N VAL A 198 -6.76 7.46 -14.17
CA VAL A 198 -8.07 7.46 -14.83
C VAL A 198 -7.96 6.95 -16.27
N GLU A 199 -6.94 7.37 -17.00
CA GLU A 199 -6.68 6.90 -18.37
C GLU A 199 -6.43 5.39 -18.43
N ILE A 200 -5.66 4.85 -17.46
CA ILE A 200 -5.31 3.42 -17.42
C ILE A 200 -6.45 2.55 -16.89
N ARG A 201 -7.22 3.04 -15.90
CA ARG A 201 -8.21 2.24 -15.15
C ARG A 201 -9.65 2.59 -15.46
N GLY A 202 -9.92 3.69 -16.18
CA GLY A 202 -11.26 4.12 -16.59
C GLY A 202 -12.14 4.68 -15.48
N THR A 203 -11.58 5.07 -14.31
CA THR A 203 -12.36 5.59 -13.17
C THR A 203 -11.85 6.91 -12.64
#